data_89485ef30c8861ea0e5fe49043600b99
#
_entry.id   89485ef30c8861ea0e5fe49043600b99
#
_cell.length_a   1.000
_cell.length_b   1.000
_cell.length_c   1.000
_cell.angle_alpha   90.00
_cell.angle_beta   90.00
_cell.angle_gamma   90.00
#
_symmetry.space_group_name_H-M   'P 1'
#
loop_
_entity.id
_entity.type
_entity.pdbx_description
1 polymer ?
#
loop_
_entity_poly.entity_id
_entity_poly.type
_entity_poly.pdbx_seq_one_letter_code
_entity_poly.pdbx_strand_id
1 'polypeptide(L)'
;MVKKLLLSSAALALVACASAKSDVAIRLNQVGYFPNEEKVVVIEGINPAGKIQVKNLQGKTVLKPRNIRQAQSPWGDKTRYVVDISDLKKEGDYEVCVDGAKAPLRIARHALHDISVASLKLFYLIRSGVPIEAQYAGPYARPLGHADTQVLVHPSAASESRPEGTVISSPLGWYDAGDYNKYVVNSAFSIGLMLGVYEENKAYFDRLQTNIPESKNQTADFLDEMMFNMLWLLTMQDPDDGGVYHKLTTPNFEGFVMPKDCHQPRYVVAKSVTATLDFAAVMAQMARLMKGNADYPDFSAKAAEAAERAYLWALVHPDAFYRQGDMNKQFQPAVNTGEYGDGNATDERFWAATELYKLTGKTVYKQDALRLMPSDFLVPSWGNVSGLGMLSWLSAGDAVQADKVRQALQACCDAYVKDTDQSCFQAPYGNHAHDFGWGHLSERCCGMGIALLFADQYVTKGNYRRYALENIDCLLGRNALGYCYVTGFGQKSPMHPHHRPSAADGIDAPFPGMLVGGPNPGQQDKGSNLVYPSSLPDESYVDHADSYASNEIAINWNAALVGLLCWVDATE
;
A
#
# COMPACT_ATOMS: atom_id res chain seq x y z
N MET A 1 -29.06 -6.70 -49.05
CA MET A 1 -30.06 -6.59 -47.97
C MET A 1 -29.35 -6.69 -46.63
N VAL A 2 -29.02 -5.57 -46.04
CA VAL A 2 -28.33 -5.49 -44.75
C VAL A 2 -29.33 -4.97 -43.73
N LYS A 3 -29.72 -5.81 -42.78
CA LYS A 3 -30.58 -5.41 -41.65
C LYS A 3 -29.79 -4.61 -40.64
N LYS A 4 -30.10 -3.33 -40.47
CA LYS A 4 -29.68 -2.50 -39.37
C LYS A 4 -30.40 -2.96 -38.09
N LEU A 5 -29.65 -3.39 -37.07
CA LEU A 5 -30.18 -3.51 -35.72
C LEU A 5 -30.01 -2.14 -35.04
N LEU A 6 -31.11 -1.53 -34.71
CA LEU A 6 -31.19 -0.34 -33.85
C LEU A 6 -31.19 -0.80 -32.41
N LEU A 7 -30.09 -0.49 -31.67
CA LEU A 7 -30.10 -0.55 -30.23
C LEU A 7 -30.74 0.74 -29.70
N SER A 8 -31.88 0.58 -29.06
CA SER A 8 -32.55 1.66 -28.33
C SER A 8 -31.88 1.86 -26.97
N SER A 9 -31.13 2.94 -26.85
CA SER A 9 -30.67 3.47 -25.56
C SER A 9 -31.84 4.12 -24.82
N ALA A 10 -32.36 3.44 -23.81
CA ALA A 10 -33.31 4.05 -22.87
C ALA A 10 -32.50 4.92 -21.90
N ALA A 11 -32.48 6.22 -22.16
CA ALA A 11 -32.03 7.22 -21.21
C ALA A 11 -33.01 7.29 -20.03
N LEU A 12 -32.64 6.75 -18.86
CA LEU A 12 -33.35 7.00 -17.62
C LEU A 12 -33.06 8.45 -17.20
N ALA A 13 -34.02 9.34 -17.41
CA ALA A 13 -33.98 10.68 -16.84
C ALA A 13 -34.13 10.56 -15.31
N LEU A 14 -33.03 10.69 -14.56
CA LEU A 14 -33.10 10.92 -13.13
C LEU A 14 -33.70 12.31 -12.90
N VAL A 15 -34.93 12.36 -12.43
CA VAL A 15 -35.53 13.54 -11.83
C VAL A 15 -34.80 13.77 -10.51
N ALA A 16 -33.89 14.73 -10.51
CA ALA A 16 -33.26 15.23 -9.28
C ALA A 16 -34.35 15.98 -8.48
N CYS A 17 -35.04 15.29 -7.59
CA CYS A 17 -35.71 15.94 -6.47
C CYS A 17 -34.61 16.56 -5.60
N ALA A 18 -34.52 17.89 -5.59
CA ALA A 18 -33.75 18.63 -4.60
C ALA A 18 -34.39 18.39 -3.23
N SER A 19 -34.02 17.30 -2.54
CA SER A 19 -34.29 17.16 -1.12
C SER A 19 -33.41 18.16 -0.38
N ALA A 20 -33.98 18.91 0.54
CA ALA A 20 -33.22 19.70 1.49
C ALA A 20 -32.08 18.81 2.05
N LYS A 21 -30.83 19.26 1.97
CA LYS A 21 -29.69 18.53 2.56
C LYS A 21 -30.02 18.31 4.03
N SER A 22 -30.31 17.07 4.43
CA SER A 22 -30.36 16.74 5.85
C SER A 22 -28.95 16.92 6.39
N ASP A 23 -28.81 17.59 7.54
CA ASP A 23 -27.49 17.72 8.22
C ASP A 23 -27.00 16.37 8.77
N VAL A 24 -27.70 15.29 8.47
CA VAL A 24 -27.43 13.92 8.91
C VAL A 24 -26.45 13.25 7.96
N ALA A 25 -25.31 12.80 8.48
CA ALA A 25 -24.36 11.99 7.73
C ALA A 25 -24.35 10.54 8.25
N ILE A 26 -24.31 9.59 7.29
CA ILE A 26 -24.18 8.16 7.55
C ILE A 26 -22.77 7.75 7.09
N ARG A 27 -21.95 7.23 8.00
CA ARG A 27 -20.59 6.77 7.74
C ARG A 27 -20.54 5.26 7.87
N LEU A 28 -20.12 4.58 6.82
CA LEU A 28 -20.06 3.13 6.77
C LEU A 28 -19.01 2.69 5.74
N ASN A 29 -18.61 1.42 5.79
CA ASN A 29 -17.81 0.81 4.73
C ASN A 29 -18.65 0.77 3.44
N GLN A 30 -18.22 1.50 2.43
CA GLN A 30 -18.95 1.70 1.17
C GLN A 30 -18.75 0.55 0.18
N VAL A 31 -17.80 -0.37 0.44
CA VAL A 31 -17.52 -1.54 -0.41
C VAL A 31 -18.35 -2.73 0.04
N GLY A 32 -18.43 -3.00 1.34
CA GLY A 32 -19.28 -4.03 1.90
C GLY A 32 -18.75 -4.62 3.20
N TYR A 33 -19.61 -5.44 3.83
CA TYR A 33 -19.32 -6.13 5.07
C TYR A 33 -19.49 -7.65 4.91
N PHE A 34 -18.78 -8.41 5.71
CA PHE A 34 -18.94 -9.87 5.78
C PHE A 34 -20.16 -10.28 6.61
N PRO A 35 -20.85 -11.37 6.25
CA PRO A 35 -22.09 -11.79 6.92
C PRO A 35 -21.95 -12.05 8.43
N ASN A 36 -20.86 -12.68 8.85
CA ASN A 36 -20.71 -13.18 10.21
C ASN A 36 -19.85 -12.29 11.12
N GLU A 37 -19.21 -11.27 10.56
CA GLU A 37 -18.36 -10.34 11.31
C GLU A 37 -19.19 -9.24 11.98
N GLU A 38 -18.57 -8.54 12.94
CA GLU A 38 -19.15 -7.32 13.53
C GLU A 38 -19.30 -6.24 12.46
N LYS A 39 -20.42 -5.53 12.50
CA LYS A 39 -20.72 -4.46 11.55
C LYS A 39 -21.30 -3.26 12.27
N VAL A 40 -20.68 -2.11 12.07
CA VAL A 40 -21.20 -0.85 12.62
C VAL A 40 -21.32 0.21 11.53
N VAL A 41 -22.30 1.08 11.73
CA VAL A 41 -22.44 2.33 11.00
C VAL A 41 -22.39 3.49 11.98
N VAL A 42 -21.91 4.65 11.54
CA VAL A 42 -21.80 5.83 12.40
C VAL A 42 -22.71 6.92 11.85
N ILE A 43 -23.53 7.49 12.74
CA ILE A 43 -24.48 8.57 12.42
C ILE A 43 -23.96 9.86 13.05
N GLU A 44 -23.92 10.93 12.25
CA GLU A 44 -23.57 12.29 12.69
C GLU A 44 -24.74 13.23 12.42
N GLY A 45 -24.96 14.25 13.25
CA GLY A 45 -25.97 15.28 13.09
C GLY A 45 -27.29 15.03 13.80
N ILE A 46 -27.61 13.78 14.17
CA ILE A 46 -28.84 13.45 14.91
C ILE A 46 -28.67 12.21 15.78
N ASN A 47 -29.38 12.15 16.92
CA ASN A 47 -29.54 10.90 17.66
C ASN A 47 -30.44 9.93 16.85
N PRO A 48 -29.93 8.77 16.40
CA PRO A 48 -30.66 7.85 15.55
C PRO A 48 -31.65 6.93 16.28
N ALA A 49 -31.72 6.98 17.62
CA ALA A 49 -32.53 6.09 18.41
C ALA A 49 -34.02 6.13 17.96
N GLY A 50 -34.57 4.98 17.62
CA GLY A 50 -35.94 4.83 17.14
C GLY A 50 -36.18 5.31 15.70
N LYS A 51 -35.21 5.97 15.04
CA LYS A 51 -35.31 6.53 13.70
C LYS A 51 -34.56 5.72 12.64
N ILE A 52 -33.48 5.03 13.03
CA ILE A 52 -32.65 4.26 12.10
C ILE A 52 -33.30 2.94 11.72
N GLN A 53 -33.25 2.60 10.45
CA GLN A 53 -33.73 1.35 9.88
C GLN A 53 -32.78 0.89 8.78
N VAL A 54 -32.61 -0.42 8.64
CA VAL A 54 -32.01 -1.02 7.45
C VAL A 54 -33.13 -1.61 6.61
N LYS A 55 -33.17 -1.26 5.33
CA LYS A 55 -34.18 -1.71 4.36
C LYS A 55 -33.54 -2.50 3.25
N ASN A 56 -34.27 -3.49 2.72
CA ASN A 56 -33.89 -4.11 1.46
C ASN A 56 -34.27 -3.21 0.26
N LEU A 57 -33.84 -3.57 -0.95
CA LEU A 57 -34.13 -2.79 -2.18
C LEU A 57 -35.60 -2.66 -2.52
N GLN A 58 -36.47 -3.52 -1.93
CA GLN A 58 -37.96 -3.40 -2.07
C GLN A 58 -38.55 -2.44 -1.01
N GLY A 59 -37.72 -1.74 -0.23
CA GLY A 59 -38.16 -0.78 0.78
C GLY A 59 -38.68 -1.41 2.08
N LYS A 60 -38.63 -2.75 2.22
CA LYS A 60 -39.05 -3.43 3.44
C LYS A 60 -37.95 -3.31 4.52
N THR A 61 -38.30 -2.86 5.71
CA THR A 61 -37.42 -2.85 6.87
C THR A 61 -37.05 -4.29 7.26
N VAL A 62 -35.75 -4.59 7.27
CA VAL A 62 -35.19 -5.89 7.65
C VAL A 62 -34.49 -5.87 9.00
N LEU A 63 -34.02 -4.69 9.44
CA LEU A 63 -33.41 -4.49 10.76
C LEU A 63 -33.78 -3.12 11.33
N LYS A 64 -34.06 -3.07 12.63
CA LYS A 64 -34.18 -1.84 13.44
C LYS A 64 -33.12 -1.93 14.53
N PRO A 65 -31.93 -1.35 14.32
CA PRO A 65 -30.85 -1.39 15.30
C PRO A 65 -31.28 -0.79 16.65
N ARG A 66 -30.82 -1.38 17.73
CA ARG A 66 -31.15 -0.93 19.11
C ARG A 66 -29.90 -0.64 19.93
N ASN A 67 -28.78 -1.28 19.59
CA ASN A 67 -27.50 -1.06 20.27
C ASN A 67 -26.85 0.17 19.64
N ILE A 68 -26.93 1.30 20.36
CA ILE A 68 -26.45 2.61 19.91
C ILE A 68 -25.62 3.22 21.03
N ARG A 69 -24.36 3.51 20.74
CA ARG A 69 -23.44 4.17 21.65
C ARG A 69 -23.15 5.59 21.16
N GLN A 70 -23.32 6.58 22.02
CA GLN A 70 -22.87 7.94 21.74
C GLN A 70 -21.36 8.05 22.00
N ALA A 71 -20.65 8.73 21.12
CA ALA A 71 -19.24 9.03 21.26
C ALA A 71 -18.94 10.47 20.80
N GLN A 72 -18.02 11.12 21.48
CA GLN A 72 -17.54 12.45 21.11
C GLN A 72 -16.31 12.32 20.22
N SER A 73 -16.21 13.16 19.18
CA SER A 73 -14.99 13.26 18.40
C SER A 73 -13.83 13.76 19.27
N PRO A 74 -12.64 13.19 19.20
CA PRO A 74 -11.46 13.74 19.87
C PRO A 74 -10.95 15.05 19.22
N TRP A 75 -11.44 15.37 18.02
CA TRP A 75 -10.96 16.47 17.16
C TRP A 75 -12.01 17.57 16.97
N GLY A 76 -12.75 17.94 17.97
CA GLY A 76 -13.75 18.98 17.86
C GLY A 76 -15.00 18.66 18.70
N ASP A 77 -16.10 19.34 18.38
CA ASP A 77 -17.35 19.26 19.14
C ASP A 77 -18.42 18.32 18.55
N LYS A 78 -18.06 17.58 17.48
CA LYS A 78 -19.00 16.68 16.79
C LYS A 78 -19.34 15.46 17.65
N THR A 79 -20.62 15.27 17.88
CA THR A 79 -21.17 14.06 18.49
C THR A 79 -21.51 13.04 17.41
N ARG A 80 -21.08 11.81 17.60
CA ARG A 80 -21.33 10.68 16.71
C ARG A 80 -22.03 9.55 17.46
N TYR A 81 -22.80 8.76 16.73
CA TYR A 81 -23.52 7.61 17.28
C TYR A 81 -23.08 6.36 16.53
N VAL A 82 -22.39 5.47 17.23
CA VAL A 82 -21.97 4.15 16.73
C VAL A 82 -23.15 3.21 16.87
N VAL A 83 -23.60 2.66 15.77
CA VAL A 83 -24.81 1.82 15.68
C VAL A 83 -24.43 0.44 15.22
N ASP A 84 -24.67 -0.57 16.05
CA ASP A 84 -24.44 -1.97 15.74
C ASP A 84 -25.53 -2.50 14.81
N ILE A 85 -25.11 -3.07 13.67
CA ILE A 85 -25.98 -3.72 12.68
C ILE A 85 -25.55 -5.20 12.44
N SER A 86 -24.79 -5.81 13.35
CA SER A 86 -24.22 -7.15 13.22
C SER A 86 -25.28 -8.26 13.08
N ASP A 87 -26.50 -8.02 13.54
CA ASP A 87 -27.65 -8.92 13.34
C ASP A 87 -28.04 -9.11 11.87
N LEU A 88 -27.59 -8.21 10.97
CA LEU A 88 -27.81 -8.33 9.54
C LEU A 88 -26.79 -9.30 8.91
N LYS A 89 -27.12 -10.59 8.89
CA LYS A 89 -26.23 -11.66 8.39
C LYS A 89 -26.53 -12.12 6.97
N LYS A 90 -27.73 -11.80 6.46
CA LYS A 90 -28.13 -12.28 5.12
C LYS A 90 -27.40 -11.48 4.05
N GLU A 91 -26.76 -12.17 3.11
CA GLU A 91 -26.16 -11.56 1.93
C GLU A 91 -27.20 -10.80 1.10
N GLY A 92 -26.82 -9.65 0.55
CA GLY A 92 -27.66 -8.80 -0.28
C GLY A 92 -27.27 -7.33 -0.20
N ASP A 93 -27.99 -6.54 -1.00
CA ASP A 93 -27.86 -5.08 -1.01
C ASP A 93 -29.02 -4.46 -0.23
N TYR A 94 -28.70 -3.45 0.56
CA TYR A 94 -29.58 -2.80 1.51
C TYR A 94 -29.39 -1.28 1.49
N GLU A 95 -30.26 -0.56 2.19
CA GLU A 95 -30.11 0.87 2.52
C GLU A 95 -30.16 1.06 4.04
N VAL A 96 -29.22 1.79 4.59
CA VAL A 96 -29.34 2.38 5.92
C VAL A 96 -30.11 3.69 5.78
N CYS A 97 -31.21 3.83 6.52
CA CYS A 97 -32.09 5.00 6.46
C CYS A 97 -32.22 5.62 7.86
N VAL A 98 -32.03 6.93 7.97
CA VAL A 98 -32.23 7.69 9.20
C VAL A 98 -32.66 9.12 8.86
N ASP A 99 -33.83 9.55 9.36
CA ASP A 99 -34.35 10.93 9.24
C ASP A 99 -34.25 11.53 7.81
N GLY A 100 -34.61 10.72 6.80
CA GLY A 100 -34.53 11.11 5.39
C GLY A 100 -33.19 10.88 4.70
N ALA A 101 -32.09 10.79 5.46
CA ALA A 101 -30.79 10.40 4.91
C ALA A 101 -30.76 8.90 4.59
N LYS A 102 -30.00 8.54 3.54
CA LYS A 102 -29.86 7.17 3.06
C LYS A 102 -28.43 6.89 2.64
N ALA A 103 -27.95 5.68 2.92
CA ALA A 103 -26.69 5.17 2.41
C ALA A 103 -26.84 3.69 2.01
N PRO A 104 -26.28 3.26 0.85
CA PRO A 104 -26.29 1.86 0.45
C PRO A 104 -25.38 1.06 1.36
N LEU A 105 -25.73 -0.20 1.55
CA LEU A 105 -25.02 -1.16 2.39
C LEU A 105 -25.02 -2.51 1.69
N ARG A 106 -23.86 -3.11 1.52
CA ARG A 106 -23.69 -4.45 0.96
C ARG A 106 -23.22 -5.43 2.02
N ILE A 107 -23.83 -6.61 2.03
CA ILE A 107 -23.38 -7.77 2.83
C ILE A 107 -23.04 -8.90 1.87
N ALA A 108 -21.80 -9.34 1.82
CA ALA A 108 -21.35 -10.40 0.92
C ALA A 108 -20.13 -11.15 1.50
N ARG A 109 -20.01 -12.46 1.20
CA ARG A 109 -18.84 -13.27 1.59
C ARG A 109 -17.54 -12.80 0.96
N HIS A 110 -17.61 -12.34 -0.28
CA HIS A 110 -16.46 -11.84 -1.02
C HIS A 110 -16.54 -10.31 -1.19
N ALA A 111 -16.90 -9.59 -0.13
CA ALA A 111 -17.11 -8.16 -0.17
C ALA A 111 -15.86 -7.38 -0.60
N LEU A 112 -14.66 -7.90 -0.29
CA LEU A 112 -13.39 -7.22 -0.57
C LEU A 112 -12.65 -7.77 -1.80
N HIS A 113 -13.17 -8.80 -2.48
CA HIS A 113 -12.44 -9.46 -3.57
C HIS A 113 -12.07 -8.50 -4.71
N ASP A 114 -13.04 -7.75 -5.22
CA ASP A 114 -12.82 -6.86 -6.37
C ASP A 114 -11.80 -5.76 -6.05
N ILE A 115 -11.85 -5.19 -4.84
CA ILE A 115 -10.89 -4.16 -4.42
C ILE A 115 -9.49 -4.76 -4.15
N SER A 116 -9.41 -5.99 -3.67
CA SER A 116 -8.15 -6.74 -3.49
C SER A 116 -7.47 -6.98 -4.85
N VAL A 117 -8.23 -7.47 -5.83
CA VAL A 117 -7.74 -7.67 -7.21
C VAL A 117 -7.30 -6.36 -7.84
N ALA A 118 -8.10 -5.29 -7.71
CA ALA A 118 -7.78 -3.99 -8.31
C ALA A 118 -6.53 -3.36 -7.68
N SER A 119 -6.35 -3.46 -6.35
CA SER A 119 -5.17 -2.92 -5.67
C SER A 119 -3.88 -3.66 -6.03
N LEU A 120 -3.93 -4.98 -6.24
CA LEU A 120 -2.80 -5.72 -6.78
C LEU A 120 -2.56 -5.40 -8.26
N LYS A 121 -3.63 -5.31 -9.06
CA LYS A 121 -3.56 -4.95 -10.49
C LYS A 121 -2.96 -3.57 -10.74
N LEU A 122 -3.04 -2.67 -9.78
CA LEU A 122 -2.40 -1.36 -9.87
C LEU A 122 -0.91 -1.47 -10.20
N PHE A 123 -0.18 -2.44 -9.64
CA PHE A 123 1.25 -2.61 -9.89
C PHE A 123 1.54 -2.87 -11.37
N TYR A 124 0.69 -3.62 -12.07
CA TYR A 124 0.77 -3.74 -13.53
C TYR A 124 0.57 -2.38 -14.23
N LEU A 125 -0.41 -1.58 -13.79
CA LEU A 125 -0.70 -0.28 -14.41
C LEU A 125 0.42 0.74 -14.26
N ILE A 126 1.27 0.60 -13.25
CA ILE A 126 2.42 1.48 -12.99
C ILE A 126 3.78 0.89 -13.46
N ARG A 127 3.78 -0.21 -14.20
CA ARG A 127 5.01 -0.78 -14.79
C ARG A 127 5.72 0.25 -15.68
N SER A 128 7.05 0.35 -15.55
CA SER A 128 7.94 1.14 -16.37
C SER A 128 8.56 0.28 -17.49
N GLY A 129 8.97 0.88 -18.59
CA GLY A 129 9.78 0.23 -19.63
C GLY A 129 9.04 -0.75 -20.53
N VAL A 130 7.71 -0.84 -20.41
CA VAL A 130 6.84 -1.67 -21.25
C VAL A 130 5.58 -0.91 -21.66
N PRO A 131 4.92 -1.26 -22.77
CA PRO A 131 3.57 -0.76 -23.05
C PRO A 131 2.58 -1.40 -22.05
N ILE A 132 1.59 -0.63 -21.63
CA ILE A 132 0.44 -1.13 -20.88
C ILE A 132 -0.68 -1.40 -21.87
N GLU A 133 -0.96 -2.67 -22.12
CA GLU A 133 -1.81 -3.10 -23.23
C GLU A 133 -3.29 -3.03 -22.89
N ALA A 134 -4.12 -2.63 -23.88
CA ALA A 134 -5.58 -2.45 -23.69
C ALA A 134 -6.30 -3.74 -23.29
N GLN A 135 -5.82 -4.91 -23.70
CA GLN A 135 -6.43 -6.19 -23.34
C GLN A 135 -6.33 -6.49 -21.83
N TYR A 136 -5.35 -5.89 -21.13
CA TYR A 136 -5.15 -6.05 -19.69
C TYR A 136 -5.56 -4.82 -18.88
N ALA A 137 -5.47 -3.62 -19.45
CA ALA A 137 -5.66 -2.34 -18.77
C ALA A 137 -6.95 -1.60 -19.17
N GLY A 138 -7.68 -2.09 -20.20
CA GLY A 138 -8.85 -1.38 -20.71
C GLY A 138 -8.52 0.06 -21.12
N PRO A 139 -9.24 1.07 -20.59
CA PRO A 139 -9.03 2.47 -20.98
C PRO A 139 -7.70 3.05 -20.54
N TYR A 140 -7.04 2.47 -19.54
CA TYR A 140 -5.76 2.94 -18.97
C TYR A 140 -4.53 2.43 -19.76
N ALA A 141 -4.74 1.89 -20.96
CA ALA A 141 -3.67 1.48 -21.86
C ALA A 141 -2.78 2.66 -22.26
N ARG A 142 -1.48 2.44 -22.30
CA ARG A 142 -0.53 3.48 -22.71
C ARG A 142 0.67 2.88 -23.44
N PRO A 143 1.29 3.64 -24.35
CA PRO A 143 2.54 3.22 -25.00
C PRO A 143 3.68 3.13 -23.97
N LEU A 144 4.77 2.49 -24.39
CA LEU A 144 6.01 2.42 -23.64
C LEU A 144 6.50 3.83 -23.26
N GLY A 145 6.89 3.98 -22.00
CA GLY A 145 7.61 5.13 -21.48
C GLY A 145 8.80 4.67 -20.65
N HIS A 146 9.88 5.46 -20.61
CA HIS A 146 11.09 5.17 -19.83
C HIS A 146 11.63 3.75 -20.07
N ALA A 147 12.09 3.47 -21.30
CA ALA A 147 12.70 2.17 -21.62
C ALA A 147 13.92 1.84 -20.73
N ASP A 148 14.56 2.87 -20.16
CA ASP A 148 15.71 2.81 -19.26
C ASP A 148 16.87 1.92 -19.77
N THR A 149 17.01 1.83 -21.10
CA THR A 149 18.14 1.15 -21.77
C THR A 149 19.36 2.04 -21.94
N GLN A 150 19.25 3.33 -21.62
CA GLN A 150 20.27 4.38 -21.74
C GLN A 150 20.35 5.21 -20.47
N VAL A 151 20.57 4.54 -19.32
CA VAL A 151 20.71 5.21 -18.03
C VAL A 151 22.17 5.57 -17.80
N LEU A 152 22.42 6.79 -17.33
CA LEU A 152 23.76 7.32 -17.10
C LEU A 152 24.22 7.06 -15.67
N VAL A 153 25.49 6.73 -15.50
CA VAL A 153 26.13 6.75 -14.19
C VAL A 153 26.37 8.20 -13.80
N HIS A 154 25.67 8.67 -12.74
CA HIS A 154 25.85 10.00 -12.17
C HIS A 154 27.27 10.13 -11.55
N PRO A 155 27.91 11.33 -11.53
CA PRO A 155 29.22 11.49 -10.93
C PRO A 155 29.33 10.94 -9.50
N SER A 156 28.25 11.01 -8.70
CA SER A 156 28.21 10.45 -7.34
C SER A 156 28.28 8.92 -7.29
N ALA A 157 27.97 8.27 -8.40
CA ALA A 157 27.96 6.80 -8.55
C ALA A 157 29.20 6.28 -9.29
N ALA A 158 30.07 7.17 -9.75
CA ALA A 158 31.22 6.82 -10.56
C ALA A 158 32.21 5.90 -9.82
N SER A 159 32.75 4.94 -10.54
CA SER A 159 33.83 4.04 -10.09
C SER A 159 34.89 3.92 -11.19
N GLU A 160 35.97 3.20 -10.92
CA GLU A 160 37.03 2.95 -11.91
C GLU A 160 36.49 2.19 -13.14
N SER A 161 35.64 1.19 -12.92
CA SER A 161 35.03 0.37 -13.98
C SER A 161 33.81 1.02 -14.63
N ARG A 162 33.16 1.94 -13.91
CA ARG A 162 31.97 2.69 -14.36
C ARG A 162 32.15 4.19 -14.13
N PRO A 163 32.98 4.88 -14.96
CA PRO A 163 33.16 6.33 -14.87
C PRO A 163 31.84 7.08 -15.02
N GLU A 164 31.82 8.36 -14.63
CA GLU A 164 30.75 9.30 -14.93
C GLU A 164 30.32 9.24 -16.39
N GLY A 165 29.01 9.24 -16.63
CA GLY A 165 28.43 9.18 -17.98
C GLY A 165 28.44 7.80 -18.63
N THR A 166 28.98 6.76 -17.97
CA THR A 166 28.84 5.38 -18.45
C THR A 166 27.35 5.07 -18.65
N VAL A 167 27.01 4.51 -19.81
CA VAL A 167 25.65 4.09 -20.11
C VAL A 167 25.44 2.67 -19.61
N ILE A 168 24.40 2.47 -18.82
CA ILE A 168 23.94 1.15 -18.38
C ILE A 168 22.48 0.92 -18.78
N SER A 169 22.05 -0.34 -18.85
CA SER A 169 20.66 -0.71 -19.10
C SER A 169 20.01 -1.14 -17.79
N SER A 170 18.92 -0.49 -17.40
CA SER A 170 18.18 -0.76 -16.17
C SER A 170 16.66 -0.70 -16.41
N PRO A 171 16.14 -1.54 -17.34
CA PRO A 171 14.73 -1.55 -17.74
C PRO A 171 13.83 -2.15 -16.65
N LEU A 172 12.52 -2.12 -16.89
CA LEU A 172 11.47 -2.66 -16.03
C LEU A 172 11.31 -1.90 -14.71
N GLY A 173 10.65 -2.52 -13.74
CA GLY A 173 10.34 -1.91 -12.44
C GLY A 173 9.06 -1.08 -12.45
N TRP A 174 8.64 -0.68 -11.27
CA TRP A 174 7.46 0.17 -11.06
C TRP A 174 7.86 1.62 -10.91
N TYR A 175 7.02 2.52 -11.38
CA TYR A 175 7.05 3.91 -10.91
C TYR A 175 6.68 3.94 -9.42
N ASP A 176 7.34 4.81 -8.67
CA ASP A 176 7.30 4.76 -7.20
C ASP A 176 6.01 5.31 -6.60
N ALA A 177 5.63 6.51 -7.02
CA ALA A 177 4.53 7.26 -6.41
C ALA A 177 3.76 8.06 -7.47
N GLY A 178 3.43 9.31 -7.19
CA GLY A 178 2.90 10.23 -8.21
C GLY A 178 3.90 10.57 -9.31
N ASP A 179 5.17 10.23 -9.15
CA ASP A 179 6.27 10.49 -10.09
C ASP A 179 6.67 9.26 -10.93
N TYR A 180 7.75 9.41 -11.75
CA TYR A 180 8.25 8.38 -12.66
C TYR A 180 9.63 7.82 -12.28
N ASN A 181 10.13 8.14 -11.09
CA ASN A 181 11.41 7.62 -10.64
C ASN A 181 11.25 6.24 -10.00
N LYS A 182 12.38 5.55 -9.77
CA LYS A 182 12.41 4.22 -9.18
C LYS A 182 13.43 4.21 -8.04
N TYR A 183 12.99 3.87 -6.83
CA TYR A 183 13.76 3.93 -5.61
C TYR A 183 13.92 2.53 -5.02
N VAL A 184 15.17 2.11 -4.76
CA VAL A 184 15.46 0.74 -4.32
C VAL A 184 14.90 0.48 -2.91
N VAL A 185 15.11 1.40 -1.97
CA VAL A 185 14.60 1.28 -0.59
C VAL A 185 13.09 1.03 -0.58
N ASN A 186 12.32 1.90 -1.25
CA ASN A 186 10.87 1.81 -1.25
C ASN A 186 10.35 0.59 -2.03
N SER A 187 11.01 0.23 -3.14
CA SER A 187 10.68 -0.97 -3.92
C SER A 187 10.92 -2.26 -3.12
N ALA A 188 12.07 -2.38 -2.47
CA ALA A 188 12.43 -3.56 -1.70
C ALA A 188 11.51 -3.72 -0.47
N PHE A 189 11.24 -2.63 0.25
CA PHE A 189 10.26 -2.62 1.34
C PHE A 189 8.88 -3.09 0.87
N SER A 190 8.38 -2.54 -0.23
CA SER A 190 7.04 -2.87 -0.77
C SER A 190 6.92 -4.33 -1.14
N ILE A 191 7.91 -4.88 -1.84
CA ILE A 191 7.95 -6.30 -2.19
C ILE A 191 8.08 -7.16 -0.93
N GLY A 192 8.98 -6.82 -0.01
CA GLY A 192 9.22 -7.60 1.21
C GLY A 192 7.97 -7.71 2.08
N LEU A 193 7.21 -6.63 2.23
CA LEU A 193 5.93 -6.63 2.94
C LEU A 193 4.91 -7.56 2.26
N MET A 194 4.73 -7.42 0.94
CA MET A 194 3.79 -8.25 0.18
C MET A 194 4.20 -9.72 0.19
N LEU A 195 5.48 -10.04 0.06
CA LEU A 195 5.98 -11.42 0.14
C LEU A 195 5.79 -12.03 1.54
N GLY A 196 5.93 -11.24 2.61
CA GLY A 196 5.62 -11.70 3.96
C GLY A 196 4.17 -12.13 4.11
N VAL A 197 3.23 -11.36 3.55
CA VAL A 197 1.80 -11.71 3.52
C VAL A 197 1.52 -12.91 2.60
N TYR A 198 2.21 -12.99 1.46
CA TYR A 198 2.12 -14.14 0.56
C TYR A 198 2.51 -15.45 1.24
N GLU A 199 3.59 -15.46 2.01
CA GLU A 199 4.06 -16.67 2.72
C GLU A 199 2.99 -17.23 3.66
N GLU A 200 2.20 -16.36 4.30
CA GLU A 200 1.13 -16.75 5.21
C GLU A 200 -0.16 -17.21 4.47
N ASN A 201 -0.39 -16.70 3.27
CA ASN A 201 -1.63 -16.90 2.51
C ASN A 201 -1.38 -17.48 1.11
N LYS A 202 -0.33 -18.30 0.96
CA LYS A 202 0.15 -18.82 -0.32
C LYS A 202 -0.95 -19.41 -1.20
N ALA A 203 -1.83 -20.24 -0.64
CA ALA A 203 -2.89 -20.91 -1.40
C ALA A 203 -3.93 -19.94 -1.99
N TYR A 204 -4.12 -18.77 -1.41
CA TYR A 204 -4.97 -17.72 -1.94
C TYR A 204 -4.28 -17.03 -3.12
N PHE A 205 -3.07 -16.52 -2.92
CA PHE A 205 -2.34 -15.80 -3.94
C PHE A 205 -1.99 -16.67 -5.17
N ASP A 206 -1.73 -17.95 -4.98
CA ASP A 206 -1.48 -18.91 -6.07
C ASP A 206 -2.69 -19.05 -7.02
N ARG A 207 -3.89 -18.67 -6.58
CA ARG A 207 -5.13 -18.74 -7.37
C ARG A 207 -5.67 -17.37 -7.77
N LEU A 208 -5.14 -16.30 -7.18
CA LEU A 208 -5.60 -14.95 -7.45
C LEU A 208 -5.19 -14.55 -8.87
N GLN A 209 -6.17 -14.19 -9.70
CA GLN A 209 -5.95 -13.78 -11.08
C GLN A 209 -6.16 -12.27 -11.22
N THR A 210 -5.15 -11.60 -11.75
CA THR A 210 -5.18 -10.16 -12.01
C THR A 210 -5.26 -9.81 -13.50
N ASN A 211 -5.23 -10.81 -14.38
CA ASN A 211 -5.25 -10.63 -15.83
C ASN A 211 -4.11 -9.72 -16.32
N ILE A 212 -2.87 -10.14 -16.07
CA ILE A 212 -1.63 -9.53 -16.56
C ILE A 212 -1.06 -10.33 -17.76
N PRO A 213 -0.08 -9.82 -18.52
CA PRO A 213 0.50 -10.54 -19.64
C PRO A 213 0.99 -11.95 -19.30
N GLU A 214 1.48 -12.14 -18.09
CA GLU A 214 2.04 -13.39 -17.57
C GLU A 214 0.97 -14.40 -17.08
N SER A 215 -0.30 -14.02 -16.93
CA SER A 215 -1.37 -14.88 -16.35
C SER A 215 -1.58 -16.24 -17.06
N LYS A 216 -0.88 -16.51 -18.14
CA LYS A 216 -0.96 -17.79 -18.87
C LYS A 216 0.20 -18.75 -18.60
N ASN A 217 1.22 -18.30 -17.86
CA ASN A 217 2.35 -19.15 -17.47
C ASN A 217 1.96 -20.05 -16.27
N GLN A 218 2.95 -20.70 -15.62
CA GLN A 218 2.71 -21.58 -14.46
C GLN A 218 2.91 -20.87 -13.13
N THR A 219 3.43 -19.65 -13.15
CA THR A 219 3.67 -18.82 -11.97
C THR A 219 2.39 -18.09 -11.60
N ALA A 220 2.14 -17.88 -10.31
CA ALA A 220 1.01 -17.09 -9.86
C ALA A 220 1.17 -15.61 -10.29
N ASP A 221 0.08 -14.98 -10.74
CA ASP A 221 0.07 -13.56 -11.16
C ASP A 221 0.73 -12.64 -10.12
N PHE A 222 0.53 -12.92 -8.84
CA PHE A 222 1.15 -12.18 -7.75
C PHE A 222 2.69 -12.25 -7.83
N LEU A 223 3.25 -13.45 -7.97
CA LEU A 223 4.70 -13.63 -8.08
C LEU A 223 5.27 -13.08 -9.38
N ASP A 224 4.53 -13.17 -10.49
CA ASP A 224 4.92 -12.56 -11.77
C ASP A 224 5.02 -11.03 -11.64
N GLU A 225 4.08 -10.41 -10.93
CA GLU A 225 4.13 -8.96 -10.70
C GLU A 225 5.32 -8.59 -9.79
N MET A 226 5.61 -9.37 -8.75
CA MET A 226 6.82 -9.18 -7.94
C MET A 226 8.08 -9.35 -8.79
N MET A 227 8.13 -10.39 -9.63
CA MET A 227 9.26 -10.66 -10.53
C MET A 227 9.54 -9.50 -11.48
N PHE A 228 8.50 -8.81 -11.97
CA PHE A 228 8.68 -7.65 -12.86
C PHE A 228 9.57 -6.57 -12.22
N ASN A 229 9.38 -6.29 -10.93
CA ASN A 229 10.19 -5.31 -10.21
C ASN A 229 11.52 -5.91 -9.70
N MET A 230 11.55 -7.20 -9.34
CA MET A 230 12.78 -7.89 -8.94
C MET A 230 13.83 -7.93 -10.06
N LEU A 231 13.38 -8.09 -11.31
CA LEU A 231 14.28 -8.05 -12.47
C LEU A 231 14.92 -6.66 -12.66
N TRP A 232 14.19 -5.58 -12.38
CA TRP A 232 14.77 -4.24 -12.34
C TRP A 232 15.76 -4.10 -11.18
N LEU A 233 15.40 -4.53 -9.97
CA LEU A 233 16.29 -4.46 -8.80
C LEU A 233 17.63 -5.12 -9.07
N LEU A 234 17.66 -6.28 -9.75
CA LEU A 234 18.93 -6.94 -10.14
C LEU A 234 19.84 -6.05 -10.99
N THR A 235 19.27 -5.16 -11.81
CA THR A 235 20.06 -4.22 -12.63
C THR A 235 20.67 -3.07 -11.83
N MET A 236 20.15 -2.84 -10.62
CA MET A 236 20.64 -1.80 -9.71
C MET A 236 21.85 -2.21 -8.90
N GLN A 237 22.20 -3.49 -8.89
CA GLN A 237 23.45 -3.97 -8.28
C GLN A 237 24.64 -3.74 -9.21
N ASP A 238 25.70 -3.15 -8.69
CA ASP A 238 26.96 -3.06 -9.42
C ASP A 238 27.61 -4.45 -9.49
N PRO A 239 27.87 -4.99 -10.69
CA PRO A 239 28.44 -6.31 -10.86
C PRO A 239 29.90 -6.41 -10.37
N ASP A 240 30.60 -5.29 -10.22
CA ASP A 240 32.01 -5.32 -9.83
C ASP A 240 32.20 -5.52 -8.31
N ASP A 241 31.43 -4.79 -7.51
CA ASP A 241 31.59 -4.83 -6.05
C ASP A 241 30.37 -5.38 -5.27
N GLY A 242 29.19 -5.43 -5.90
CA GLY A 242 27.97 -5.93 -5.27
C GLY A 242 27.14 -4.90 -4.52
N GLY A 243 27.60 -3.65 -4.41
CA GLY A 243 26.83 -2.54 -3.87
C GLY A 243 25.67 -2.14 -4.77
N VAL A 244 24.61 -1.55 -4.20
CA VAL A 244 23.38 -1.23 -4.93
C VAL A 244 23.20 0.27 -5.04
N TYR A 245 22.94 0.77 -6.25
CA TYR A 245 22.60 2.17 -6.50
C TYR A 245 21.30 2.52 -5.80
N HIS A 246 21.28 3.69 -5.14
CA HIS A 246 20.16 4.07 -4.28
C HIS A 246 18.84 4.26 -5.02
N LYS A 247 18.90 4.86 -6.20
CA LYS A 247 17.73 5.07 -7.08
C LYS A 247 18.13 5.25 -8.54
N LEU A 248 17.14 5.09 -9.43
CA LEU A 248 17.16 5.47 -10.84
C LEU A 248 16.22 6.67 -11.01
N THR A 249 16.75 7.82 -11.43
CA THR A 249 16.04 9.09 -11.31
C THR A 249 16.35 10.06 -12.44
N THR A 250 15.45 11.02 -12.67
CA THR A 250 15.73 12.27 -13.38
C THR A 250 16.31 13.30 -12.40
N PRO A 251 16.98 14.37 -12.87
CA PRO A 251 17.42 15.47 -12.01
C PRO A 251 16.27 16.17 -11.27
N ASN A 252 15.13 16.35 -11.94
CA ASN A 252 13.93 16.97 -11.38
C ASN A 252 12.71 16.10 -11.68
N PHE A 253 11.64 16.28 -10.89
CA PHE A 253 10.36 15.66 -11.21
C PHE A 253 9.85 16.15 -12.56
N GLU A 254 9.25 15.24 -13.32
CA GLU A 254 8.50 15.60 -14.53
C GLU A 254 7.20 16.33 -14.16
N GLY A 255 6.65 17.08 -15.11
CA GLY A 255 5.30 17.65 -14.97
C GLY A 255 4.20 16.58 -15.06
N PHE A 256 2.95 17.01 -15.04
CA PHE A 256 1.79 16.14 -15.32
C PHE A 256 1.71 15.88 -16.84
N VAL A 257 2.55 14.97 -17.31
CA VAL A 257 2.64 14.50 -18.69
C VAL A 257 2.68 12.98 -18.71
N MET A 258 2.32 12.37 -19.84
CA MET A 258 2.40 10.91 -19.96
C MET A 258 3.86 10.42 -20.02
N PRO A 259 4.16 9.19 -19.56
CA PRO A 259 5.53 8.67 -19.53
C PRO A 259 6.26 8.70 -20.87
N LYS A 260 5.53 8.54 -22.01
CA LYS A 260 6.08 8.62 -23.37
C LYS A 260 6.59 10.02 -23.75
N ASP A 261 6.13 11.04 -23.06
CA ASP A 261 6.44 12.46 -23.32
C ASP A 261 7.54 13.00 -22.38
N CYS A 262 8.10 12.15 -21.51
CA CYS A 262 9.23 12.47 -20.64
C CYS A 262 10.55 12.34 -21.39
N HIS A 263 11.41 13.36 -21.29
CA HIS A 263 12.65 13.42 -22.08
C HIS A 263 13.89 13.78 -21.25
N GLN A 264 13.75 13.96 -19.92
CA GLN A 264 14.91 14.20 -19.08
C GLN A 264 15.86 12.98 -19.08
N PRO A 265 17.20 13.20 -19.03
CA PRO A 265 18.13 12.09 -18.86
C PRO A 265 17.91 11.38 -17.53
N ARG A 266 18.11 10.07 -17.53
CA ARG A 266 17.95 9.22 -16.35
C ARG A 266 19.31 8.80 -15.82
N TYR A 267 19.44 8.77 -14.48
CA TYR A 267 20.69 8.48 -13.78
C TYR A 267 20.49 7.40 -12.73
N VAL A 268 21.49 6.55 -12.54
CA VAL A 268 21.73 5.89 -11.26
C VAL A 268 22.64 6.78 -10.42
N VAL A 269 22.32 6.95 -9.14
CA VAL A 269 23.08 7.79 -8.20
C VAL A 269 23.85 6.93 -7.20
N ALA A 270 24.60 7.56 -6.29
CA ALA A 270 25.44 6.89 -5.31
C ALA A 270 24.82 5.60 -4.73
N LYS A 271 25.63 4.60 -4.49
CA LYS A 271 25.26 3.40 -3.72
C LYS A 271 24.99 3.78 -2.27
N SER A 272 24.06 3.07 -1.61
CA SER A 272 23.85 3.25 -0.18
C SER A 272 23.77 1.93 0.56
N VAL A 273 24.13 1.97 1.84
CA VAL A 273 24.10 0.78 2.72
C VAL A 273 22.67 0.31 2.93
N THR A 274 21.70 1.22 3.09
CA THR A 274 20.29 0.90 3.29
C THR A 274 19.70 0.24 2.04
N ALA A 275 19.80 0.86 0.85
CA ALA A 275 19.33 0.25 -0.40
C ALA A 275 20.01 -1.11 -0.67
N THR A 276 21.29 -1.26 -0.31
CA THR A 276 22.03 -2.51 -0.51
C THR A 276 21.54 -3.62 0.41
N LEU A 277 21.22 -3.31 1.67
CA LEU A 277 20.70 -4.29 2.64
C LEU A 277 19.24 -4.65 2.37
N ASP A 278 18.39 -3.69 2.02
CA ASP A 278 17.01 -3.93 1.60
C ASP A 278 16.94 -4.83 0.36
N PHE A 279 17.82 -4.53 -0.62
CA PHE A 279 18.00 -5.40 -1.79
C PHE A 279 18.43 -6.81 -1.36
N ALA A 280 19.40 -6.94 -0.47
CA ALA A 280 19.86 -8.26 -0.01
C ALA A 280 18.73 -9.06 0.65
N ALA A 281 17.91 -8.40 1.48
CA ALA A 281 16.78 -9.02 2.15
C ALA A 281 15.74 -9.54 1.15
N VAL A 282 15.26 -8.68 0.26
CA VAL A 282 14.19 -9.07 -0.68
C VAL A 282 14.66 -10.06 -1.73
N MET A 283 15.94 -9.98 -2.17
CA MET A 283 16.54 -10.99 -3.06
C MET A 283 16.63 -12.36 -2.38
N ALA A 284 17.04 -12.41 -1.11
CA ALA A 284 17.09 -13.65 -0.35
C ALA A 284 15.69 -14.26 -0.15
N GLN A 285 14.69 -13.43 0.17
CA GLN A 285 13.29 -13.85 0.33
C GLN A 285 12.76 -14.42 -0.99
N MET A 286 12.89 -13.67 -2.09
CA MET A 286 12.38 -14.10 -3.40
C MET A 286 13.15 -15.30 -3.96
N ALA A 287 14.47 -15.42 -3.74
CA ALA A 287 15.26 -16.60 -4.11
C ALA A 287 14.68 -17.88 -3.50
N ARG A 288 14.25 -17.82 -2.25
CA ARG A 288 13.62 -18.94 -1.53
C ARG A 288 12.27 -19.31 -2.13
N LEU A 289 11.43 -18.32 -2.43
CA LEU A 289 10.09 -18.52 -2.95
C LEU A 289 10.08 -19.02 -4.41
N MET A 290 11.04 -18.58 -5.21
CA MET A 290 11.16 -18.95 -6.63
C MET A 290 12.00 -20.19 -6.88
N LYS A 291 12.41 -20.91 -5.83
CA LYS A 291 13.22 -22.12 -5.98
C LYS A 291 12.50 -23.19 -6.80
N GLY A 292 13.08 -23.56 -7.94
CA GLY A 292 12.52 -24.56 -8.85
C GLY A 292 11.37 -24.07 -9.71
N ASN A 293 11.13 -22.76 -9.77
CA ASN A 293 10.12 -22.19 -10.66
C ASN A 293 10.53 -22.40 -12.13
N ALA A 294 9.60 -22.96 -12.94
CA ALA A 294 9.88 -23.34 -14.33
C ALA A 294 9.92 -22.15 -15.30
N ASP A 295 9.16 -21.09 -15.02
CA ASP A 295 9.11 -19.89 -15.88
C ASP A 295 10.35 -18.99 -15.67
N TYR A 296 10.99 -19.09 -14.46
CA TYR A 296 12.17 -18.32 -14.08
C TYR A 296 13.31 -19.22 -13.54
N PRO A 297 13.80 -20.18 -14.34
CA PRO A 297 14.64 -21.29 -13.84
C PRO A 297 15.97 -20.84 -13.21
N ASP A 298 16.56 -19.74 -13.68
CA ASP A 298 17.86 -19.24 -13.19
C ASP A 298 17.73 -18.21 -12.07
N PHE A 299 16.51 -17.67 -11.83
CA PHE A 299 16.34 -16.52 -10.97
C PHE A 299 16.75 -16.81 -9.52
N SER A 300 16.30 -17.93 -8.96
CA SER A 300 16.60 -18.29 -7.56
C SER A 300 18.10 -18.30 -7.25
N ALA A 301 18.91 -18.88 -8.14
CA ALA A 301 20.36 -18.93 -7.97
C ALA A 301 21.01 -17.54 -8.09
N LYS A 302 20.61 -16.75 -9.12
CA LYS A 302 21.10 -15.39 -9.32
C LYS A 302 20.75 -14.47 -8.16
N ALA A 303 19.53 -14.54 -7.67
CA ALA A 303 19.07 -13.72 -6.55
C ALA A 303 19.77 -14.10 -5.24
N ALA A 304 20.02 -15.39 -4.98
CA ALA A 304 20.77 -15.84 -3.82
C ALA A 304 22.22 -15.32 -3.82
N GLU A 305 22.91 -15.39 -4.97
CA GLU A 305 24.25 -14.84 -5.13
C GLU A 305 24.27 -13.32 -4.97
N ALA A 306 23.32 -12.63 -5.61
CA ALA A 306 23.18 -11.18 -5.50
C ALA A 306 22.95 -10.72 -4.07
N ALA A 307 22.09 -11.42 -3.30
CA ALA A 307 21.82 -11.12 -1.92
C ALA A 307 23.08 -11.26 -1.03
N GLU A 308 23.84 -12.35 -1.17
CA GLU A 308 25.07 -12.53 -0.40
C GLU A 308 26.14 -11.48 -0.74
N ARG A 309 26.29 -11.14 -2.03
CA ARG A 309 27.25 -10.10 -2.46
C ARG A 309 26.86 -8.72 -1.90
N ALA A 310 25.59 -8.36 -1.96
CA ALA A 310 25.09 -7.10 -1.39
C ALA A 310 25.32 -7.03 0.13
N TYR A 311 25.00 -8.10 0.84
CA TYR A 311 25.24 -8.17 2.28
C TYR A 311 26.71 -7.99 2.63
N LEU A 312 27.62 -8.65 1.90
CA LEU A 312 29.06 -8.51 2.11
C LEU A 312 29.57 -7.09 1.82
N TRP A 313 29.07 -6.46 0.75
CA TRP A 313 29.37 -5.07 0.44
C TRP A 313 28.99 -4.14 1.60
N ALA A 314 27.78 -4.31 2.16
CA ALA A 314 27.30 -3.49 3.28
C ALA A 314 28.15 -3.65 4.55
N LEU A 315 28.74 -4.83 4.78
CA LEU A 315 29.65 -5.04 5.93
C LEU A 315 30.93 -4.24 5.84
N VAL A 316 31.43 -3.97 4.62
CA VAL A 316 32.68 -3.21 4.41
C VAL A 316 32.41 -1.72 4.12
N HIS A 317 31.15 -1.34 3.90
CA HIS A 317 30.71 0.04 3.67
C HIS A 317 29.59 0.45 4.64
N PRO A 318 29.72 0.29 5.96
CA PRO A 318 28.63 0.47 6.92
C PRO A 318 28.13 1.91 7.03
N ASP A 319 28.91 2.89 6.59
CA ASP A 319 28.62 4.32 6.69
C ASP A 319 28.23 4.95 5.34
N ALA A 320 28.01 4.13 4.30
CA ALA A 320 27.65 4.59 2.96
C ALA A 320 26.17 5.00 2.89
N PHE A 321 25.77 5.99 3.66
CA PHE A 321 24.40 6.52 3.64
C PHE A 321 24.17 7.48 2.48
N TYR A 322 23.01 7.39 1.84
CA TYR A 322 22.60 8.35 0.85
C TYR A 322 22.12 9.65 1.52
N ARG A 323 22.75 10.75 1.19
CA ARG A 323 22.44 12.09 1.69
C ARG A 323 22.36 13.04 0.50
N GLN A 324 21.15 13.25 -0.04
CA GLN A 324 20.94 13.98 -1.28
C GLN A 324 21.46 15.42 -1.22
N GLY A 325 21.24 16.10 -0.09
CA GLY A 325 21.72 17.45 0.10
C GLY A 325 23.24 17.59 0.05
N ASP A 326 23.98 16.60 0.56
CA ASP A 326 25.45 16.59 0.54
C ASP A 326 25.98 16.16 -0.84
N MET A 327 25.30 15.21 -1.49
CA MET A 327 25.60 14.80 -2.86
C MET A 327 25.47 16.00 -3.83
N ASN A 328 24.38 16.76 -3.73
CA ASN A 328 24.11 17.92 -4.60
C ASN A 328 25.11 19.07 -4.44
N LYS A 329 25.79 19.19 -3.28
CA LYS A 329 26.88 20.16 -3.07
C LYS A 329 28.16 19.78 -3.81
N GLN A 330 28.37 18.49 -4.08
CA GLN A 330 29.61 17.96 -4.62
C GLN A 330 29.52 17.60 -6.10
N PHE A 331 28.35 17.19 -6.58
CA PHE A 331 28.16 16.61 -7.90
C PHE A 331 27.04 17.30 -8.70
N GLN A 332 27.17 17.26 -10.03
CA GLN A 332 26.18 17.78 -10.97
C GLN A 332 25.83 16.72 -12.02
N PRO A 333 24.58 16.73 -12.54
CA PRO A 333 23.48 17.64 -12.19
C PRO A 333 22.94 17.39 -10.77
N ALA A 334 22.49 18.45 -10.09
CA ALA A 334 21.80 18.28 -8.81
C ALA A 334 20.52 17.45 -8.98
N VAL A 335 20.23 16.59 -8.03
CA VAL A 335 19.04 15.71 -8.01
C VAL A 335 18.05 16.23 -6.97
N ASN A 336 16.82 16.56 -7.40
CA ASN A 336 15.79 17.19 -6.59
C ASN A 336 14.52 16.34 -6.46
N THR A 337 14.61 15.03 -6.73
CA THR A 337 13.54 14.05 -6.60
C THR A 337 13.54 13.42 -5.20
N GLY A 338 12.62 12.50 -4.87
CA GLY A 338 12.52 11.87 -3.56
C GLY A 338 13.88 11.34 -3.07
N GLU A 339 14.16 11.50 -1.79
CA GLU A 339 15.44 11.10 -1.19
C GLU A 339 15.41 9.65 -0.71
N TYR A 340 14.40 9.25 0.04
CA TYR A 340 14.36 7.98 0.80
C TYR A 340 15.65 7.76 1.60
N GLY A 341 16.17 8.85 2.17
CA GLY A 341 17.39 8.85 2.97
C GLY A 341 17.13 8.30 4.36
N ASP A 342 18.03 7.43 4.80
CA ASP A 342 18.05 6.91 6.14
C ASP A 342 19.44 7.08 6.74
N GLY A 343 19.53 7.31 8.05
CA GLY A 343 20.78 7.51 8.79
C GLY A 343 21.17 6.32 9.66
N ASN A 344 20.41 5.22 9.62
CA ASN A 344 20.63 3.99 10.36
C ASN A 344 20.37 2.79 9.45
N ALA A 345 21.21 1.81 9.46
CA ALA A 345 21.07 0.60 8.64
C ALA A 345 21.04 -0.69 9.50
N THR A 346 20.72 -0.54 10.79
CA THR A 346 20.71 -1.67 11.73
C THR A 346 19.52 -2.59 11.47
N ASP A 347 18.40 -2.02 11.17
CA ASP A 347 17.15 -2.74 10.91
C ASP A 347 17.12 -3.39 9.52
N GLU A 348 17.69 -2.75 8.49
CA GLU A 348 17.89 -3.38 7.19
C GLU A 348 18.87 -4.55 7.28
N ARG A 349 19.95 -4.38 8.06
CA ARG A 349 20.91 -5.46 8.30
C ARG A 349 20.28 -6.62 9.07
N PHE A 350 19.42 -6.32 10.04
CA PHE A 350 18.65 -7.33 10.76
C PHE A 350 17.74 -8.11 9.81
N TRP A 351 16.97 -7.42 8.98
CA TRP A 351 16.08 -8.05 8.02
C TRP A 351 16.86 -8.88 6.98
N ALA A 352 17.89 -8.31 6.37
CA ALA A 352 18.74 -9.03 5.42
C ALA A 352 19.40 -10.29 6.02
N ALA A 353 19.92 -10.18 7.24
CA ALA A 353 20.50 -11.33 7.95
C ALA A 353 19.45 -12.41 8.24
N THR A 354 18.22 -12.03 8.59
CA THR A 354 17.10 -12.95 8.81
C THR A 354 16.75 -13.71 7.54
N GLU A 355 16.57 -13.02 6.41
CA GLU A 355 16.21 -13.64 5.14
C GLU A 355 17.35 -14.52 4.58
N LEU A 356 18.60 -14.07 4.70
CA LEU A 356 19.77 -14.87 4.32
C LEU A 356 19.93 -16.13 5.20
N TYR A 357 19.60 -16.04 6.49
CA TYR A 357 19.55 -17.23 7.35
C TYR A 357 18.49 -18.21 6.90
N LYS A 358 17.26 -17.74 6.62
CA LYS A 358 16.16 -18.59 6.10
C LYS A 358 16.51 -19.23 4.75
N LEU A 359 17.22 -18.52 3.88
CA LEU A 359 17.63 -19.01 2.57
C LEU A 359 18.75 -20.07 2.66
N THR A 360 19.80 -19.79 3.48
CA THR A 360 21.07 -20.54 3.42
C THR A 360 21.30 -21.47 4.59
N GLY A 361 20.65 -21.26 5.73
CA GLY A 361 20.92 -21.96 7.01
C GLY A 361 22.27 -21.60 7.64
N LYS A 362 23.06 -20.67 7.08
CA LYS A 362 24.40 -20.35 7.57
C LYS A 362 24.34 -19.66 8.94
N THR A 363 25.11 -20.19 9.91
CA THR A 363 25.13 -19.71 11.29
C THR A 363 25.55 -18.25 11.42
N VAL A 364 26.41 -17.74 10.52
CA VAL A 364 26.89 -16.36 10.56
C VAL A 364 25.71 -15.37 10.42
N TYR A 365 24.75 -15.64 9.53
CA TYR A 365 23.57 -14.78 9.36
C TYR A 365 22.63 -14.90 10.57
N LYS A 366 22.45 -16.11 11.12
CA LYS A 366 21.68 -16.30 12.35
C LYS A 366 22.24 -15.49 13.50
N GLN A 367 23.57 -15.53 13.71
CA GLN A 367 24.23 -14.80 14.80
C GLN A 367 24.09 -13.29 14.62
N ASP A 368 24.22 -12.79 13.39
CA ASP A 368 24.07 -11.36 13.12
C ASP A 368 22.62 -10.91 13.33
N ALA A 369 21.64 -11.65 12.84
CA ALA A 369 20.24 -11.37 13.08
C ALA A 369 19.90 -11.36 14.58
N LEU A 370 20.34 -12.35 15.34
CA LEU A 370 20.08 -12.42 16.79
C LEU A 370 20.73 -11.26 17.56
N ARG A 371 21.88 -10.79 17.12
CA ARG A 371 22.58 -9.66 17.73
C ARG A 371 21.87 -8.33 17.48
N LEU A 372 21.19 -8.20 16.33
CA LEU A 372 20.53 -6.98 15.86
C LEU A 372 19.02 -6.95 16.13
N MET A 373 18.43 -8.08 16.52
CA MET A 373 16.99 -8.20 16.76
C MET A 373 16.53 -7.18 17.81
N PRO A 374 15.56 -6.30 17.48
CA PRO A 374 15.03 -5.34 18.43
C PRO A 374 14.21 -6.02 19.55
N SER A 375 14.06 -5.34 20.69
CA SER A 375 13.20 -5.78 21.80
C SER A 375 11.72 -5.55 21.54
N ASP A 376 11.40 -4.48 20.81
CA ASP A 376 10.05 -4.03 20.56
C ASP A 376 9.68 -4.21 19.09
N PHE A 377 8.41 -4.53 18.84
CA PHE A 377 7.88 -4.60 17.48
C PHE A 377 7.44 -3.19 17.04
N LEU A 378 8.00 -2.74 15.92
CA LEU A 378 7.54 -1.54 15.22
C LEU A 378 6.87 -1.97 13.92
N VAL A 379 5.75 -1.30 13.59
CA VAL A 379 5.11 -1.48 12.27
C VAL A 379 6.11 -1.08 11.20
N PRO A 380 6.36 -1.96 10.22
CA PRO A 380 7.40 -1.68 9.24
C PRO A 380 7.00 -0.54 8.30
N SER A 381 7.98 0.30 7.99
CA SER A 381 7.94 1.34 6.97
C SER A 381 9.24 1.31 6.17
N TRP A 382 9.34 2.09 5.10
CA TRP A 382 10.59 2.18 4.34
C TRP A 382 11.76 2.75 5.17
N GLY A 383 11.47 3.54 6.19
CA GLY A 383 12.47 4.11 7.11
C GLY A 383 12.71 3.26 8.37
N ASN A 384 11.97 2.16 8.55
CA ASN A 384 12.26 1.15 9.57
C ASN A 384 11.67 -0.20 9.17
N VAL A 385 12.53 -1.09 8.72
CA VAL A 385 12.17 -2.42 8.23
C VAL A 385 12.28 -3.53 9.28
N SER A 386 12.61 -3.19 10.53
CA SER A 386 12.83 -4.18 11.59
C SER A 386 11.63 -5.11 11.80
N GLY A 387 10.40 -4.59 11.65
CA GLY A 387 9.18 -5.38 11.75
C GLY A 387 9.10 -6.48 10.69
N LEU A 388 9.60 -6.26 9.46
CA LEU A 388 9.67 -7.31 8.42
C LEU A 388 10.59 -8.46 8.87
N GLY A 389 11.77 -8.13 9.39
CA GLY A 389 12.70 -9.12 9.94
C GLY A 389 12.10 -9.90 11.10
N MET A 390 11.37 -9.24 12.01
CA MET A 390 10.70 -9.91 13.14
C MET A 390 9.59 -10.84 12.68
N LEU A 391 8.71 -10.40 11.79
CA LEU A 391 7.63 -11.24 11.26
C LEU A 391 8.20 -12.44 10.50
N SER A 392 9.24 -12.24 9.70
CA SER A 392 9.93 -13.33 9.00
C SER A 392 10.56 -14.34 9.96
N TRP A 393 11.00 -13.90 11.14
CA TRP A 393 11.58 -14.76 12.17
C TRP A 393 10.57 -15.76 12.76
N LEU A 394 9.27 -15.46 12.75
CA LEU A 394 8.23 -16.36 13.25
C LEU A 394 8.26 -17.75 12.58
N SER A 395 8.75 -17.83 11.34
CA SER A 395 8.90 -19.08 10.58
C SER A 395 10.36 -19.55 10.40
N ALA A 396 11.34 -18.93 11.09
CA ALA A 396 12.77 -19.24 10.92
C ALA A 396 13.26 -20.49 11.70
N GLY A 397 12.38 -21.19 12.40
CA GLY A 397 12.68 -22.45 13.08
C GLY A 397 13.36 -22.30 14.46
N ASP A 398 13.42 -21.09 15.04
CA ASP A 398 13.94 -20.84 16.39
C ASP A 398 12.79 -20.49 17.35
N ALA A 399 12.27 -21.48 18.06
CA ALA A 399 11.10 -21.33 18.92
C ALA A 399 11.28 -20.30 20.04
N VAL A 400 12.47 -20.21 20.64
CA VAL A 400 12.75 -19.28 21.76
C VAL A 400 12.69 -17.84 21.30
N GLN A 401 13.28 -17.53 20.14
CA GLN A 401 13.25 -16.16 19.60
C GLN A 401 11.88 -15.84 19.00
N ALA A 402 11.22 -16.81 18.38
CA ALA A 402 9.83 -16.62 17.91
C ALA A 402 8.88 -16.27 19.06
N ASP A 403 9.08 -16.83 20.27
CA ASP A 403 8.29 -16.45 21.45
C ASP A 403 8.51 -14.99 21.87
N LYS A 404 9.73 -14.49 21.78
CA LYS A 404 10.02 -13.07 22.04
C LYS A 404 9.36 -12.16 21.01
N VAL A 405 9.43 -12.54 19.74
CA VAL A 405 8.75 -11.80 18.66
C VAL A 405 7.24 -11.78 18.89
N ARG A 406 6.62 -12.93 19.24
CA ARG A 406 5.18 -12.99 19.57
C ARG A 406 4.82 -12.06 20.73
N GLN A 407 5.63 -12.00 21.77
CA GLN A 407 5.39 -11.10 22.93
C GLN A 407 5.49 -9.63 22.53
N ALA A 408 6.50 -9.26 21.75
CA ALA A 408 6.66 -7.88 21.27
C ALA A 408 5.52 -7.47 20.33
N LEU A 409 5.13 -8.34 19.40
CA LEU A 409 3.99 -8.13 18.49
C LEU A 409 2.69 -7.98 19.27
N GLN A 410 2.43 -8.86 20.26
CA GLN A 410 1.26 -8.77 21.13
C GLN A 410 1.21 -7.43 21.87
N ALA A 411 2.32 -7.02 22.49
CA ALA A 411 2.37 -5.76 23.24
C ALA A 411 2.06 -4.54 22.34
N CYS A 412 2.58 -4.53 21.13
CA CYS A 412 2.27 -3.50 20.13
C CYS A 412 0.79 -3.49 19.76
N CYS A 413 0.22 -4.66 19.41
CA CYS A 413 -1.19 -4.78 19.03
C CYS A 413 -2.14 -4.42 20.18
N ASP A 414 -1.88 -4.90 21.42
CA ASP A 414 -2.67 -4.58 22.61
C ASP A 414 -2.70 -3.06 22.90
N ALA A 415 -1.55 -2.40 22.74
CA ALA A 415 -1.46 -0.95 22.88
C ALA A 415 -2.27 -0.20 21.81
N TYR A 416 -2.23 -0.68 20.57
CA TYR A 416 -2.93 -0.05 19.45
C TYR A 416 -4.45 -0.18 19.53
N VAL A 417 -4.97 -1.33 19.98
CA VAL A 417 -6.42 -1.57 20.01
C VAL A 417 -7.10 -1.04 21.25
N LYS A 418 -6.35 -0.56 22.24
CA LYS A 418 -6.82 -0.23 23.59
C LYS A 418 -8.04 0.70 23.63
N ASP A 419 -8.09 1.71 22.77
CA ASP A 419 -9.12 2.76 22.81
C ASP A 419 -10.23 2.54 21.77
N THR A 420 -10.24 1.42 21.06
CA THR A 420 -11.18 1.12 19.95
C THR A 420 -12.64 1.19 20.37
N ASP A 421 -12.99 0.55 21.49
CA ASP A 421 -14.39 0.48 21.93
C ASP A 421 -14.98 1.83 22.39
N GLN A 422 -14.13 2.83 22.61
CA GLN A 422 -14.52 4.20 22.93
C GLN A 422 -14.45 5.13 21.72
N SER A 423 -13.80 4.70 20.65
CA SER A 423 -13.65 5.46 19.41
C SER A 423 -15.00 5.84 18.81
N CYS A 424 -15.09 7.03 18.27
CA CYS A 424 -16.29 7.51 17.57
C CYS A 424 -16.51 6.87 16.20
N PHE A 425 -15.52 6.15 15.67
CA PHE A 425 -15.63 5.34 14.46
C PHE A 425 -15.49 3.84 14.74
N GLN A 426 -15.30 3.44 16.01
CA GLN A 426 -15.04 2.07 16.42
C GLN A 426 -13.92 1.44 15.59
N ALA A 427 -12.82 2.15 15.42
CA ALA A 427 -11.62 1.69 14.75
C ALA A 427 -10.40 1.97 15.62
N PRO A 428 -9.39 1.10 15.64
CA PRO A 428 -8.12 1.39 16.30
C PRO A 428 -7.43 2.63 15.70
N TYR A 429 -7.47 2.78 14.38
CA TYR A 429 -6.95 3.93 13.66
C TYR A 429 -7.79 5.20 13.92
N GLY A 430 -7.11 6.32 14.10
CA GLY A 430 -7.73 7.65 14.16
C GLY A 430 -8.05 8.17 15.55
N ASN A 431 -7.58 7.50 16.60
CA ASN A 431 -7.82 7.90 18.00
C ASN A 431 -6.77 8.88 18.53
N HIS A 432 -5.59 8.94 17.90
CA HIS A 432 -4.45 9.75 18.34
C HIS A 432 -3.95 10.66 17.21
N ALA A 433 -3.38 11.81 17.56
CA ALA A 433 -2.87 12.77 16.57
C ALA A 433 -1.77 12.19 15.67
N HIS A 434 -0.96 11.27 16.19
CA HIS A 434 0.09 10.59 15.45
C HIS A 434 -0.41 9.50 14.48
N ASP A 435 -1.71 9.20 14.47
CA ASP A 435 -2.31 8.32 13.47
C ASP A 435 -2.42 9.02 12.11
N PHE A 436 -2.40 10.35 12.10
CA PHE A 436 -2.56 11.17 10.91
C PHE A 436 -1.24 11.80 10.48
N GLY A 437 -0.98 11.84 9.18
CA GLY A 437 0.23 12.39 8.61
C GLY A 437 0.45 11.95 7.17
N TRP A 438 1.58 12.27 6.60
CA TRP A 438 1.92 11.94 5.23
C TRP A 438 2.01 10.42 5.04
N GLY A 439 1.04 9.83 4.32
CA GLY A 439 0.96 8.39 4.07
C GLY A 439 0.57 7.53 5.28
N HIS A 440 0.13 8.12 6.40
CA HIS A 440 -0.17 7.38 7.63
C HIS A 440 -1.35 6.40 7.50
N LEU A 441 -2.25 6.55 6.51
CA LEU A 441 -3.23 5.50 6.19
C LEU A 441 -2.56 4.17 5.87
N SER A 442 -1.42 4.21 5.17
CA SER A 442 -0.66 3.01 4.87
C SER A 442 -0.06 2.38 6.12
N GLU A 443 0.74 3.13 6.86
CA GLU A 443 1.49 2.58 8.01
C GLU A 443 0.57 2.33 9.21
N ARG A 444 -0.17 3.36 9.63
CA ARG A 444 -0.96 3.33 10.88
C ARG A 444 -2.29 2.60 10.75
N CYS A 445 -2.87 2.52 9.55
CA CYS A 445 -4.10 1.80 9.30
C CYS A 445 -3.85 0.42 8.66
N CYS A 446 -3.26 0.38 7.46
CA CYS A 446 -3.04 -0.88 6.74
C CYS A 446 -1.91 -1.72 7.35
N GLY A 447 -0.75 -1.14 7.62
CA GLY A 447 0.40 -1.83 8.21
C GLY A 447 0.09 -2.38 9.61
N MET A 448 -0.58 -1.57 10.47
CA MET A 448 -1.09 -2.07 11.75
C MET A 448 -2.15 -3.16 11.55
N GLY A 449 -3.01 -3.05 10.54
CA GLY A 449 -3.97 -4.10 10.20
C GLY A 449 -3.29 -5.43 9.87
N ILE A 450 -2.19 -5.40 9.11
CA ILE A 450 -1.35 -6.59 8.84
C ILE A 450 -0.73 -7.13 10.13
N ALA A 451 -0.17 -6.27 10.98
CA ALA A 451 0.39 -6.68 12.27
C ALA A 451 -0.67 -7.38 13.16
N LEU A 452 -1.91 -6.85 13.18
CA LEU A 452 -3.04 -7.47 13.88
C LEU A 452 -3.37 -8.85 13.32
N LEU A 453 -3.31 -9.06 12.01
CA LEU A 453 -3.56 -10.39 11.40
C LEU A 453 -2.44 -11.38 11.71
N PHE A 454 -1.18 -10.94 11.73
CA PHE A 454 -0.07 -11.76 12.24
C PHE A 454 -0.27 -12.11 13.72
N ALA A 455 -0.68 -11.14 14.55
CA ALA A 455 -0.96 -11.40 15.96
C ALA A 455 -2.13 -12.38 16.13
N ASP A 456 -3.19 -12.29 15.34
CA ASP A 456 -4.32 -13.21 15.36
C ASP A 456 -3.89 -14.64 15.06
N GLN A 457 -2.95 -14.81 14.13
CA GLN A 457 -2.43 -16.13 13.72
C GLN A 457 -1.41 -16.72 14.70
N TYR A 458 -0.53 -15.89 15.26
CA TYR A 458 0.64 -16.34 16.04
C TYR A 458 0.52 -16.15 17.56
N VAL A 459 -0.47 -15.36 18.03
CA VAL A 459 -0.72 -15.09 19.46
C VAL A 459 -2.06 -15.71 19.87
N THR A 460 -2.03 -16.61 20.85
CA THR A 460 -3.19 -17.41 21.26
C THR A 460 -4.28 -16.66 22.03
N LYS A 461 -4.09 -15.37 22.34
CA LYS A 461 -5.02 -14.56 23.12
C LYS A 461 -5.29 -13.25 22.40
N GLY A 462 -6.50 -13.04 21.95
CA GLY A 462 -6.97 -11.81 21.35
C GLY A 462 -7.80 -12.10 20.08
N ASN A 463 -8.81 -11.32 19.85
CA ASN A 463 -9.57 -11.31 18.59
C ASN A 463 -9.01 -10.16 17.74
N TYR A 464 -7.78 -10.29 17.30
CA TYR A 464 -7.10 -9.21 16.57
C TYR A 464 -7.65 -9.02 15.16
N ARG A 465 -8.16 -10.08 14.53
CA ARG A 465 -8.82 -10.01 13.23
C ARG A 465 -9.96 -8.98 13.22
N ARG A 466 -10.78 -8.93 14.27
CA ARG A 466 -11.84 -7.93 14.40
C ARG A 466 -11.30 -6.51 14.19
N TYR A 467 -10.22 -6.16 14.85
CA TYR A 467 -9.64 -4.82 14.79
C TYR A 467 -9.01 -4.49 13.42
N ALA A 468 -8.48 -5.49 12.72
CA ALA A 468 -8.05 -5.34 11.33
C ALA A 468 -9.23 -5.02 10.40
N LEU A 469 -10.38 -5.68 10.59
CA LEU A 469 -11.61 -5.38 9.85
C LEU A 469 -12.14 -3.97 10.16
N GLU A 470 -12.06 -3.53 11.40
CA GLU A 470 -12.48 -2.18 11.79
C GLU A 470 -11.57 -1.09 11.17
N ASN A 471 -10.28 -1.35 11.00
CA ASN A 471 -9.40 -0.49 10.22
C ASN A 471 -9.81 -0.44 8.73
N ILE A 472 -10.14 -1.59 8.13
CA ILE A 472 -10.66 -1.65 6.75
C ILE A 472 -11.95 -0.84 6.60
N ASP A 473 -12.87 -0.97 7.54
CA ASP A 473 -14.12 -0.22 7.49
C ASP A 473 -13.88 1.29 7.58
N CYS A 474 -12.93 1.72 8.42
CA CYS A 474 -12.50 3.12 8.51
C CYS A 474 -11.89 3.59 7.17
N LEU A 475 -10.98 2.80 6.60
CA LEU A 475 -10.35 3.08 5.31
C LEU A 475 -11.37 3.23 4.18
N LEU A 476 -12.41 2.39 4.18
CA LEU A 476 -13.39 2.29 3.10
C LEU A 476 -14.65 3.14 3.30
N GLY A 477 -14.66 4.07 4.27
CA GLY A 477 -15.72 5.09 4.38
C GLY A 477 -16.28 5.34 5.78
N ARG A 478 -16.05 4.49 6.78
CA ARG A 478 -16.48 4.72 8.17
C ARG A 478 -15.50 5.68 8.89
N ASN A 479 -15.33 6.87 8.33
CA ASN A 479 -14.39 7.89 8.80
C ASN A 479 -15.03 9.29 8.77
N ALA A 480 -14.32 10.31 9.27
CA ALA A 480 -14.83 11.66 9.42
C ALA A 480 -15.36 12.27 8.13
N LEU A 481 -14.69 12.04 7.02
CA LEU A 481 -15.03 12.61 5.72
C LEU A 481 -15.97 11.71 4.89
N GLY A 482 -16.16 10.44 5.27
CA GLY A 482 -16.91 9.45 4.51
C GLY A 482 -16.27 9.18 3.15
N TYR A 483 -14.95 9.19 3.05
CA TYR A 483 -14.20 8.77 1.87
C TYR A 483 -13.85 7.28 1.96
N CYS A 484 -14.10 6.54 0.89
CA CYS A 484 -13.32 5.37 0.58
C CYS A 484 -11.99 5.87 0.02
N TYR A 485 -10.89 5.73 0.77
CA TYR A 485 -9.58 6.28 0.36
C TYR A 485 -8.89 5.47 -0.74
N VAL A 486 -9.60 4.53 -1.36
CA VAL A 486 -9.13 3.74 -2.51
C VAL A 486 -9.88 4.18 -3.76
N THR A 487 -9.17 4.59 -4.80
CA THR A 487 -9.73 5.06 -6.06
C THR A 487 -10.59 4.00 -6.75
N GLY A 488 -11.68 4.42 -7.37
CA GLY A 488 -12.57 3.55 -8.15
C GLY A 488 -13.53 2.69 -7.31
N PHE A 489 -13.55 2.81 -5.98
CA PHE A 489 -14.42 2.05 -5.09
C PHE A 489 -15.23 2.96 -4.15
N GLY A 490 -16.39 2.45 -3.72
CA GLY A 490 -17.31 3.22 -2.90
C GLY A 490 -18.07 4.28 -3.70
N GLN A 491 -18.83 5.11 -2.99
CA GLN A 491 -19.61 6.21 -3.58
C GLN A 491 -18.87 7.55 -3.57
N LYS A 492 -17.91 7.68 -2.66
CA LYS A 492 -17.08 8.86 -2.50
C LYS A 492 -15.63 8.39 -2.34
N SER A 493 -14.87 8.46 -3.42
CA SER A 493 -13.45 8.10 -3.46
C SER A 493 -12.63 9.22 -4.11
N PRO A 494 -11.30 9.20 -3.99
CA PRO A 494 -10.43 10.17 -4.66
C PRO A 494 -10.62 10.11 -6.17
N MET A 495 -10.83 11.29 -6.78
CA MET A 495 -11.00 11.45 -8.22
C MET A 495 -9.80 12.14 -8.87
N HIS A 496 -9.02 12.89 -8.08
CA HIS A 496 -7.89 13.67 -8.55
C HIS A 496 -6.63 13.39 -7.72
N PRO A 497 -6.16 12.11 -7.66
CA PRO A 497 -4.95 11.78 -6.91
C PRO A 497 -3.73 12.50 -7.52
N HIS A 498 -2.75 12.82 -6.67
CA HIS A 498 -1.45 13.28 -7.14
C HIS A 498 -0.70 12.11 -7.78
N HIS A 499 -1.07 11.82 -9.03
CA HIS A 499 -0.54 10.73 -9.84
C HIS A 499 -0.48 11.18 -11.29
N ARG A 500 0.73 11.35 -11.81
CA ARG A 500 0.96 11.95 -13.14
C ARG A 500 0.21 11.24 -14.27
N PRO A 501 0.23 9.89 -14.39
CA PRO A 501 -0.53 9.21 -15.43
C PRO A 501 -2.03 9.52 -15.37
N SER A 502 -2.66 9.43 -14.19
CA SER A 502 -4.11 9.69 -14.05
C SER A 502 -4.49 11.15 -14.30
N ALA A 503 -3.55 12.09 -14.12
CA ALA A 503 -3.79 13.51 -14.41
C ALA A 503 -3.55 13.87 -15.88
N ALA A 504 -2.84 13.03 -16.65
CA ALA A 504 -2.39 13.32 -18.02
C ALA A 504 -3.02 12.43 -19.09
N ASP A 505 -3.70 11.34 -18.74
CA ASP A 505 -4.25 10.37 -19.71
C ASP A 505 -5.53 10.84 -20.40
N GLY A 506 -6.16 11.91 -19.90
CA GLY A 506 -7.41 12.47 -20.43
C GLY A 506 -8.65 11.65 -20.04
N ILE A 507 -8.56 10.79 -19.03
CA ILE A 507 -9.66 9.99 -18.49
C ILE A 507 -10.09 10.60 -17.15
N ASP A 508 -11.40 10.85 -16.98
CA ASP A 508 -11.91 11.47 -15.75
C ASP A 508 -11.71 10.58 -14.52
N ALA A 509 -11.85 9.27 -14.67
CA ALA A 509 -11.65 8.31 -13.57
C ALA A 509 -10.17 7.95 -13.43
N PRO A 510 -9.55 8.07 -12.23
CA PRO A 510 -8.18 7.65 -12.00
C PRO A 510 -8.05 6.12 -12.08
N PHE A 511 -6.81 5.60 -12.14
CA PHE A 511 -6.57 4.16 -12.05
C PHE A 511 -7.26 3.60 -10.80
N PRO A 512 -8.01 2.49 -10.90
CA PRO A 512 -8.67 1.90 -9.74
C PRO A 512 -7.66 1.18 -8.82
N GLY A 513 -7.95 1.14 -7.54
CA GLY A 513 -7.16 0.40 -6.56
C GLY A 513 -6.00 1.17 -5.95
N MET A 514 -5.85 2.47 -6.20
CA MET A 514 -4.83 3.32 -5.58
C MET A 514 -5.24 3.77 -4.17
N LEU A 515 -4.42 3.50 -3.17
CA LEU A 515 -4.54 4.09 -1.84
C LEU A 515 -3.89 5.47 -1.83
N VAL A 516 -4.65 6.50 -1.48
CA VAL A 516 -4.10 7.84 -1.25
C VAL A 516 -3.58 8.01 0.17
N GLY A 517 -2.71 9.01 0.39
CA GLY A 517 -2.08 9.27 1.69
C GLY A 517 -3.06 9.50 2.85
N GLY A 518 -4.23 10.08 2.57
CA GLY A 518 -5.28 10.34 3.54
C GLY A 518 -5.07 11.61 4.37
N PRO A 519 -5.83 11.79 5.46
CA PRO A 519 -5.77 13.00 6.26
C PRO A 519 -4.38 13.28 6.83
N ASN A 520 -3.89 14.51 6.56
CA ASN A 520 -2.57 14.96 6.97
C ASN A 520 -2.64 16.38 7.54
N PRO A 521 -2.65 16.56 8.87
CA PRO A 521 -2.71 17.88 9.50
C PRO A 521 -1.46 18.72 9.26
N GLY A 522 -0.36 18.15 8.79
CA GLY A 522 0.86 18.86 8.40
C GLY A 522 0.66 19.77 7.18
N GLN A 523 -0.24 19.40 6.24
CA GLN A 523 -0.61 20.22 5.07
C GLN A 523 0.62 20.86 4.36
N GLN A 524 1.68 20.05 4.12
CA GLN A 524 2.99 20.56 3.65
C GLN A 524 2.93 21.19 2.26
N ASP A 525 1.89 20.89 1.48
CA ASP A 525 1.63 21.41 0.13
C ASP A 525 0.62 22.57 0.10
N LYS A 526 0.15 23.02 1.26
CA LYS A 526 -0.80 24.13 1.38
C LYS A 526 -0.20 25.42 0.79
N GLY A 527 -0.94 26.06 -0.12
CA GLY A 527 -0.52 27.29 -0.81
C GLY A 527 -1.70 28.11 -1.30
N SER A 528 -1.43 29.12 -2.11
CA SER A 528 -2.47 30.02 -2.66
C SER A 528 -3.51 29.30 -3.53
N ASN A 529 -3.10 28.22 -4.19
CA ASN A 529 -3.95 27.45 -5.11
C ASN A 529 -4.50 26.17 -4.49
N LEU A 530 -4.02 25.75 -3.32
CA LEU A 530 -4.42 24.54 -2.63
C LEU A 530 -4.88 24.86 -1.21
N VAL A 531 -6.20 24.70 -0.97
CA VAL A 531 -6.82 25.03 0.31
C VAL A 531 -7.45 23.76 0.90
N TYR A 532 -6.99 23.37 2.07
CA TYR A 532 -7.61 22.29 2.83
C TYR A 532 -8.92 22.75 3.47
N PRO A 533 -9.99 21.94 3.39
CA PRO A 533 -11.30 22.31 3.94
C PRO A 533 -11.31 22.36 5.48
N SER A 534 -10.39 21.66 6.14
CA SER A 534 -10.26 21.58 7.60
C SER A 534 -8.79 21.46 8.01
N SER A 535 -8.49 21.86 9.25
CA SER A 535 -7.20 21.63 9.92
C SER A 535 -7.32 20.57 11.03
N LEU A 536 -8.50 20.00 11.25
CA LEU A 536 -8.67 18.91 12.20
C LEU A 536 -7.93 17.66 11.69
N PRO A 537 -7.26 16.89 12.55
CA PRO A 537 -6.45 15.75 12.14
C PRO A 537 -7.19 14.77 11.22
N ASP A 538 -8.41 14.37 11.57
CA ASP A 538 -9.23 13.42 10.82
C ASP A 538 -9.93 14.00 9.59
N GLU A 539 -9.84 15.31 9.37
CA GLU A 539 -10.49 16.03 8.27
C GLU A 539 -9.49 16.76 7.34
N SER A 540 -8.19 16.74 7.63
CA SER A 540 -7.14 17.42 6.86
C SER A 540 -6.79 16.69 5.57
N TYR A 541 -7.75 16.62 4.63
CA TYR A 541 -7.62 15.95 3.34
C TYR A 541 -8.25 16.79 2.23
N VAL A 542 -7.62 16.82 1.07
CA VAL A 542 -8.16 17.46 -0.13
C VAL A 542 -7.94 16.58 -1.36
N ASP A 543 -9.02 16.30 -2.09
CA ASP A 543 -8.96 15.55 -3.36
C ASP A 543 -8.58 16.50 -4.50
N HIS A 544 -7.28 16.69 -4.71
CA HIS A 544 -6.71 17.59 -5.71
C HIS A 544 -5.37 17.07 -6.22
N ALA A 545 -5.13 17.14 -7.53
CA ALA A 545 -3.91 16.61 -8.16
C ALA A 545 -2.62 17.27 -7.66
N ASP A 546 -2.66 18.53 -7.19
CA ASP A 546 -1.49 19.19 -6.63
C ASP A 546 -1.21 18.80 -5.16
N SER A 547 -2.15 18.08 -4.50
CA SER A 547 -1.93 17.66 -3.11
C SER A 547 -1.09 16.40 -3.02
N TYR A 548 0.23 16.56 -2.94
CA TYR A 548 1.14 15.45 -2.66
C TYR A 548 1.14 15.05 -1.18
N ALA A 549 0.79 15.96 -0.27
CA ALA A 549 0.85 15.68 1.16
C ALA A 549 -0.33 14.84 1.68
N SER A 550 -1.50 14.86 1.03
CA SER A 550 -2.68 14.11 1.46
C SER A 550 -3.29 13.21 0.38
N ASN A 551 -3.04 13.48 -0.90
CA ASN A 551 -3.72 12.82 -2.02
C ASN A 551 -2.75 12.13 -3.02
N GLU A 552 -1.46 12.01 -2.69
CA GLU A 552 -0.52 11.21 -3.46
C GLU A 552 -0.78 9.71 -3.25
N ILE A 553 -0.28 8.90 -4.16
CA ILE A 553 -0.18 7.44 -4.04
C ILE A 553 1.29 7.03 -3.97
N ALA A 554 1.59 5.89 -3.40
CA ALA A 554 2.94 5.33 -3.45
C ALA A 554 2.91 3.79 -3.40
N ILE A 555 3.96 3.14 -3.94
CA ILE A 555 4.02 1.68 -3.99
C ILE A 555 4.01 1.05 -2.60
N ASN A 556 4.70 1.62 -1.61
CA ASN A 556 4.68 1.14 -0.23
C ASN A 556 3.29 1.26 0.42
N TRP A 557 2.56 2.33 0.09
CA TRP A 557 1.19 2.49 0.59
C TRP A 557 0.26 1.44 0.00
N ASN A 558 0.38 1.21 -1.29
CA ASN A 558 -0.41 0.20 -1.99
C ASN A 558 0.00 -1.22 -1.61
N ALA A 559 1.28 -1.48 -1.30
CA ALA A 559 1.73 -2.77 -0.79
C ALA A 559 1.06 -3.13 0.55
N ALA A 560 0.95 -2.16 1.46
CA ALA A 560 0.24 -2.34 2.73
C ALA A 560 -1.27 -2.56 2.52
N LEU A 561 -1.90 -1.83 1.57
CA LEU A 561 -3.29 -2.05 1.20
C LEU A 561 -3.52 -3.46 0.65
N VAL A 562 -2.71 -3.89 -0.33
CA VAL A 562 -2.77 -5.24 -0.93
C VAL A 562 -2.62 -6.29 0.16
N GLY A 563 -1.62 -6.15 1.03
CA GLY A 563 -1.36 -7.09 2.12
C GLY A 563 -2.57 -7.25 3.05
N LEU A 564 -3.15 -6.14 3.49
CA LEU A 564 -4.31 -6.15 4.39
C LEU A 564 -5.56 -6.73 3.72
N LEU A 565 -5.93 -6.25 2.54
CA LEU A 565 -7.15 -6.66 1.86
C LEU A 565 -7.08 -8.11 1.40
N CYS A 566 -5.98 -8.54 0.78
CA CYS A 566 -5.81 -9.91 0.31
C CYS A 566 -5.76 -10.92 1.46
N TRP A 567 -5.13 -10.58 2.60
CA TRP A 567 -5.15 -11.48 3.75
C TRP A 567 -6.56 -11.71 4.28
N VAL A 568 -7.33 -10.62 4.42
CA VAL A 568 -8.72 -10.75 4.88
C VAL A 568 -9.57 -11.52 3.88
N ASP A 569 -9.45 -11.24 2.57
CA ASP A 569 -10.18 -11.97 1.52
C ASP A 569 -9.79 -13.47 1.47
N ALA A 570 -8.52 -13.80 1.80
CA ALA A 570 -8.02 -15.18 1.85
C ALA A 570 -8.64 -16.01 2.98
N THR A 571 -9.12 -15.37 4.03
CA THR A 571 -9.61 -16.03 5.26
C THR A 571 -11.14 -16.01 5.38
N GLU A 572 -11.85 -15.55 4.36
CA GLU A 572 -13.31 -15.64 4.18
C GLU A 572 -13.68 -16.79 3.23
#